data_4c2301f17671feddf5b39370e795d6ea
#
_entry.id   4c2301f17671feddf5b39370e795d6ea
#
_cell.length_a   1.000
_cell.length_b   1.000
_cell.length_c   1.000
_cell.angle_alpha   90.00
_cell.angle_beta   90.00
_cell.angle_gamma   90.00
#
_symmetry.space_group_name_H-M   'P 1'
#
loop_
_entity.id
_entity.type
_entity.pdbx_description
1 polymer ?
#
loop_
_entity_poly.entity_id
_entity_poly.type
_entity_poly.pdbx_seq_one_letter_code
_entity_poly.pdbx_strand_id
1 'polypeptide(L)'
;MENNSPTTEIEQPKKGMLIRKRVIIAGVGNMFMKDDGFGGAVIKKMMGKEFPEGVEVKDFGTGGLKLAYDLMRGYDGLILLDASSRGEKPGTLYIIEPNENDIDADLEQGGPIDPHGADPVTVLRFVKSIGSWPAKVLIVACEPETVDEFEIGLSDSVNASVDKAIEMVDEIIKNIYAEK
;
A
#
# COMPACT_ATOMS: atom_id res chain seq x y z
N MET A 1 27.28 43.25 36.23
CA MET A 1 26.25 42.96 35.24
C MET A 1 26.47 41.52 34.76
N GLU A 2 25.84 40.57 35.42
CA GLU A 2 25.96 39.16 35.10
C GLU A 2 24.97 38.82 34.00
N ASN A 3 25.50 38.30 32.91
CA ASN A 3 24.75 37.94 31.72
C ASN A 3 24.23 36.50 31.89
N ASN A 4 23.01 36.35 32.33
CA ASN A 4 22.36 35.05 32.53
C ASN A 4 21.61 34.66 31.25
N SER A 5 22.28 33.94 30.34
CA SER A 5 21.66 33.35 29.18
C SER A 5 20.95 32.02 29.58
N PRO A 6 19.69 31.81 29.24
CA PRO A 6 19.03 30.55 29.56
C PRO A 6 19.59 29.43 28.67
N THR A 7 20.21 28.44 29.30
CA THR A 7 20.62 27.19 28.67
C THR A 7 19.34 26.40 28.39
N THR A 8 18.96 26.27 27.11
CA THR A 8 17.88 25.41 26.69
C THR A 8 18.37 23.96 26.85
N GLU A 9 17.94 23.30 27.92
CA GLU A 9 18.10 21.83 28.05
C GLU A 9 17.31 21.16 26.95
N ILE A 10 18.04 20.51 26.02
CA ILE A 10 17.42 19.59 25.05
C ILE A 10 17.01 18.35 25.83
N GLU A 11 15.73 18.22 26.13
CA GLU A 11 15.18 17.00 26.75
C GLU A 11 15.56 15.79 25.89
N GLN A 12 16.35 14.90 26.47
CA GLN A 12 16.65 13.60 25.85
C GLN A 12 15.36 12.81 25.78
N PRO A 13 15.07 12.07 24.67
CA PRO A 13 13.88 11.26 24.55
C PRO A 13 13.82 10.23 25.68
N LYS A 14 12.70 10.19 26.39
CA LYS A 14 12.48 9.29 27.52
C LYS A 14 12.70 7.84 27.07
N LYS A 15 13.66 7.18 27.71
CA LYS A 15 13.99 5.76 27.55
C LYS A 15 12.73 4.92 27.78
N GLY A 16 12.14 4.37 26.69
CA GLY A 16 10.95 3.52 26.77
C GLY A 16 9.81 3.85 25.80
N MET A 17 9.98 4.78 24.87
CA MET A 17 9.02 4.95 23.80
C MET A 17 9.20 3.77 22.84
N LEU A 18 8.33 2.75 22.95
CA LEU A 18 8.19 1.71 21.94
C LEU A 18 7.96 2.43 20.60
N ILE A 19 8.93 2.33 19.69
CA ILE A 19 8.76 2.81 18.32
C ILE A 19 7.66 1.93 17.74
N ARG A 20 6.46 2.48 17.64
CA ARG A 20 5.30 1.76 17.09
C ARG A 20 5.45 1.78 15.59
N LYS A 21 5.55 0.61 14.99
CA LYS A 21 5.54 0.47 13.53
C LYS A 21 4.25 1.06 12.98
N ARG A 22 4.37 1.90 11.96
CA ARG A 22 3.24 2.46 11.22
C ARG A 22 3.12 1.73 9.90
N VAL A 23 1.99 1.09 9.65
CA VAL A 23 1.72 0.33 8.44
C VAL A 23 0.44 0.85 7.80
N ILE A 24 0.49 1.09 6.49
CA ILE A 24 -0.70 1.43 5.73
C ILE A 24 -1.09 0.25 4.82
N ILE A 25 -2.36 -0.13 4.89
CA ILE A 25 -3.01 -1.07 3.96
C ILE A 25 -3.79 -0.20 2.98
N ALA A 26 -3.39 -0.21 1.72
CA ALA A 26 -3.89 0.68 0.69
C ALA A 26 -4.56 -0.11 -0.44
N GLY A 27 -5.84 0.10 -0.69
CA GLY A 27 -6.52 -0.38 -1.89
C GLY A 27 -6.38 0.64 -3.01
N VAL A 28 -6.01 0.19 -4.20
CA VAL A 28 -5.99 1.00 -5.43
C VAL A 28 -6.80 0.30 -6.50
N GLY A 29 -7.11 1.01 -7.58
CA GLY A 29 -7.89 0.53 -8.71
C GLY A 29 -9.21 1.30 -8.90
N ASN A 30 -9.93 1.02 -9.97
CA ASN A 30 -11.15 1.71 -10.36
C ASN A 30 -12.38 0.81 -10.16
N MET A 31 -13.21 1.10 -9.17
CA MET A 31 -14.42 0.32 -8.88
C MET A 31 -15.45 0.29 -10.02
N PHE A 32 -15.32 1.13 -11.04
CA PHE A 32 -16.18 1.16 -12.22
C PHE A 32 -15.66 0.29 -13.37
N MET A 33 -14.48 -0.31 -13.20
CA MET A 33 -13.80 -1.12 -14.20
C MET A 33 -13.68 -2.60 -13.73
N LYS A 34 -14.81 -3.17 -13.33
CA LYS A 34 -14.95 -4.58 -12.91
C LYS A 34 -13.84 -5.01 -11.93
N ASP A 35 -12.96 -5.94 -12.32
CA ASP A 35 -11.95 -6.53 -11.43
C ASP A 35 -10.84 -5.57 -11.03
N ASP A 36 -10.67 -4.45 -11.73
CA ASP A 36 -9.81 -3.36 -11.29
C ASP A 36 -10.25 -2.77 -9.93
N GLY A 37 -11.51 -2.99 -9.54
CA GLY A 37 -12.05 -2.65 -8.22
C GLY A 37 -11.63 -3.58 -7.08
N PHE A 38 -10.77 -4.59 -7.31
CA PHE A 38 -10.39 -5.59 -6.31
C PHE A 38 -9.83 -4.96 -5.03
N GLY A 39 -8.86 -4.05 -5.15
CA GLY A 39 -8.24 -3.39 -3.99
C GLY A 39 -9.27 -2.70 -3.09
N GLY A 40 -10.16 -1.91 -3.70
CA GLY A 40 -11.26 -1.23 -2.99
C GLY A 40 -12.25 -2.20 -2.35
N ALA A 41 -12.57 -3.33 -3.01
CA ALA A 41 -13.46 -4.35 -2.48
C ALA A 41 -12.89 -5.03 -1.23
N VAL A 42 -11.59 -5.37 -1.23
CA VAL A 42 -10.89 -5.91 -0.05
C VAL A 42 -10.91 -4.91 1.08
N ILE A 43 -10.52 -3.65 0.85
CA ILE A 43 -10.56 -2.58 1.86
C ILE A 43 -11.94 -2.43 2.45
N LYS A 44 -12.98 -2.35 1.62
CA LYS A 44 -14.38 -2.22 2.08
C LYS A 44 -14.77 -3.34 3.03
N LYS A 45 -14.34 -4.57 2.75
CA LYS A 45 -14.64 -5.74 3.60
C LYS A 45 -13.82 -5.75 4.89
N MET A 46 -12.64 -5.11 4.90
CA MET A 46 -11.81 -4.93 6.08
C MET A 46 -12.26 -3.78 6.99
N MET A 47 -13.16 -2.91 6.52
CA MET A 47 -13.69 -1.81 7.33
C MET A 47 -14.38 -2.34 8.59
N GLY A 48 -14.00 -1.80 9.74
CA GLY A 48 -14.51 -2.23 11.05
C GLY A 48 -13.77 -3.41 11.67
N LYS A 49 -12.77 -3.96 10.99
CA LYS A 49 -11.87 -4.96 11.56
C LYS A 49 -10.87 -4.26 12.49
N GLU A 50 -10.56 -4.90 13.63
CA GLU A 50 -9.55 -4.42 14.56
C GLU A 50 -8.14 -4.83 14.09
N PHE A 51 -7.22 -3.87 14.09
CA PHE A 51 -5.82 -4.05 13.77
C PHE A 51 -4.94 -3.57 14.92
N PRO A 52 -3.66 -4.01 14.97
CA PRO A 52 -2.69 -3.43 15.90
C PRO A 52 -2.61 -1.91 15.78
N GLU A 53 -2.30 -1.24 16.88
CA GLU A 53 -2.11 0.21 16.88
C GLU A 53 -0.98 0.60 15.90
N GLY A 54 -1.23 1.60 15.06
CA GLY A 54 -0.32 2.04 14.00
C GLY A 54 -0.66 1.49 12.61
N VAL A 55 -1.64 0.58 12.49
CA VAL A 55 -2.15 0.13 11.19
C VAL A 55 -3.27 1.05 10.73
N GLU A 56 -3.13 1.60 9.52
CA GLU A 56 -4.17 2.39 8.84
C GLU A 56 -4.68 1.62 7.63
N VAL A 57 -6.01 1.61 7.41
CA VAL A 57 -6.65 0.93 6.27
C VAL A 57 -7.37 1.98 5.44
N LYS A 58 -7.00 2.12 4.16
CA LYS A 58 -7.53 3.18 3.29
C LYS A 58 -7.77 2.69 1.87
N ASP A 59 -8.90 3.14 1.30
CA ASP A 59 -9.17 3.03 -0.13
C ASP A 59 -8.72 4.33 -0.83
N PHE A 60 -7.85 4.20 -1.81
CA PHE A 60 -7.37 5.32 -2.62
C PHE A 60 -8.03 5.35 -3.99
N GLY A 61 -8.73 4.28 -4.39
CA GLY A 61 -9.32 4.18 -5.72
C GLY A 61 -8.26 4.46 -6.81
N THR A 62 -8.55 5.35 -7.74
CA THR A 62 -7.60 5.79 -8.78
C THR A 62 -6.61 6.86 -8.28
N GLY A 63 -6.58 7.14 -6.99
CA GLY A 63 -5.79 8.23 -6.40
C GLY A 63 -4.36 7.83 -6.01
N GLY A 64 -3.59 7.23 -6.91
CA GLY A 64 -2.21 6.83 -6.62
C GLY A 64 -1.31 7.94 -6.07
N LEU A 65 -1.45 9.16 -6.58
CA LEU A 65 -0.75 10.34 -6.07
C LEU A 65 -1.11 10.67 -4.62
N LYS A 66 -2.38 10.46 -4.23
CA LYS A 66 -2.84 10.66 -2.86
C LYS A 66 -2.20 9.65 -1.90
N LEU A 67 -2.05 8.39 -2.33
CA LEU A 67 -1.32 7.37 -1.58
C LEU A 67 0.15 7.80 -1.36
N ALA A 68 0.81 8.29 -2.41
CA ALA A 68 2.19 8.74 -2.31
C ALA A 68 2.35 9.91 -1.31
N TYR A 69 1.45 10.88 -1.30
CA TYR A 69 1.44 11.95 -0.30
C TYR A 69 1.17 11.44 1.13
N ASP A 70 0.29 10.45 1.29
CA ASP A 70 0.08 9.84 2.61
C ASP A 70 1.36 9.15 3.12
N LEU A 71 2.12 8.49 2.25
CA LEU A 71 3.38 7.85 2.60
C LEU A 71 4.46 8.83 3.09
N MET A 72 4.42 10.11 2.66
CA MET A 72 5.30 11.16 3.18
C MET A 72 5.12 11.41 4.70
N ARG A 73 4.03 10.96 5.29
CA ARG A 73 3.79 11.02 6.74
C ARG A 73 4.65 10.03 7.54
N GLY A 74 5.47 9.23 6.87
CA GLY A 74 6.38 8.26 7.45
C GLY A 74 5.67 6.98 7.90
N TYR A 75 5.63 5.99 7.02
CA TYR A 75 5.19 4.63 7.32
C TYR A 75 6.39 3.68 7.22
N ASP A 76 6.43 2.69 8.12
CA ASP A 76 7.43 1.63 8.11
C ASP A 76 7.07 0.53 7.10
N GLY A 77 5.76 0.36 6.83
CA GLY A 77 5.27 -0.64 5.90
C GLY A 77 4.12 -0.14 5.02
N LEU A 78 4.10 -0.61 3.77
CA LEU A 78 3.00 -0.49 2.82
C LEU A 78 2.55 -1.89 2.40
N ILE A 79 1.26 -2.17 2.53
CA ILE A 79 0.59 -3.32 1.91
C ILE A 79 -0.37 -2.75 0.87
N LEU A 80 -0.05 -2.94 -0.40
CA LEU A 80 -0.84 -2.47 -1.52
C LEU A 80 -1.74 -3.59 -2.02
N LEU A 81 -3.03 -3.31 -2.24
CA LEU A 81 -4.02 -4.24 -2.76
C LEU A 81 -4.44 -3.79 -4.14
N ASP A 82 -4.29 -4.66 -5.14
CA ASP A 82 -4.57 -4.32 -6.54
C ASP A 82 -4.90 -5.52 -7.40
N ALA A 83 -5.53 -5.30 -8.56
CA ALA A 83 -5.63 -6.27 -9.63
C ALA A 83 -4.38 -6.21 -10.51
N SER A 84 -3.81 -7.36 -10.87
CA SER A 84 -2.59 -7.41 -11.70
C SER A 84 -2.61 -8.62 -12.61
N SER A 85 -2.65 -8.37 -13.93
CA SER A 85 -2.62 -9.42 -14.95
C SER A 85 -1.22 -10.01 -15.11
N ARG A 86 -1.10 -11.33 -14.88
CA ARG A 86 0.14 -12.09 -15.02
C ARG A 86 -0.01 -13.30 -15.92
N GLY A 87 -1.21 -13.51 -16.48
CA GLY A 87 -1.55 -14.59 -17.39
C GLY A 87 -1.92 -15.90 -16.69
N GLU A 88 -2.24 -15.84 -15.42
CA GLU A 88 -2.71 -16.98 -14.63
C GLU A 88 -4.24 -17.06 -14.61
N LYS A 89 -4.76 -18.02 -13.86
CA LYS A 89 -6.20 -18.20 -13.72
C LYS A 89 -6.81 -17.03 -12.93
N PRO A 90 -7.92 -16.41 -13.39
CA PRO A 90 -8.62 -15.38 -12.64
C PRO A 90 -8.91 -15.77 -11.18
N GLY A 91 -8.68 -14.83 -10.25
CA GLY A 91 -8.80 -15.06 -8.81
C GLY A 91 -7.54 -15.65 -8.15
N THR A 92 -6.47 -15.90 -8.92
CA THR A 92 -5.17 -16.28 -8.34
C THR A 92 -4.59 -15.10 -7.57
N LEU A 93 -4.12 -15.36 -6.33
CA LEU A 93 -3.53 -14.34 -5.47
C LEU A 93 -2.00 -14.46 -5.43
N TYR A 94 -1.34 -13.32 -5.38
CA TYR A 94 0.12 -13.20 -5.32
C TYR A 94 0.52 -12.31 -4.15
N ILE A 95 1.69 -12.58 -3.56
CA ILE A 95 2.42 -11.62 -2.75
C ILE A 95 3.67 -11.25 -3.53
N ILE A 96 3.81 -9.97 -3.83
CA ILE A 96 4.94 -9.42 -4.57
C ILE A 96 5.66 -8.47 -3.62
N GLU A 97 6.97 -8.65 -3.48
CA GLU A 97 7.84 -7.72 -2.75
C GLU A 97 8.70 -6.97 -3.76
N PRO A 98 8.30 -5.76 -4.18
CA PRO A 98 9.07 -5.00 -5.14
C PRO A 98 10.37 -4.50 -4.50
N ASN A 99 11.48 -4.62 -5.23
CA ASN A 99 12.73 -4.02 -4.80
C ASN A 99 12.77 -2.55 -5.29
N GLU A 100 13.13 -1.63 -4.39
CA GLU A 100 13.25 -0.20 -4.74
C GLU A 100 14.18 0.02 -5.95
N ASN A 101 15.25 -0.76 -6.08
CA ASN A 101 16.19 -0.63 -7.19
C ASN A 101 15.64 -1.15 -8.52
N ASP A 102 14.72 -2.10 -8.50
CA ASP A 102 14.14 -2.68 -9.72
C ASP A 102 13.08 -1.75 -10.34
N ILE A 103 12.50 -0.86 -9.55
CA ILE A 103 11.51 0.12 -10.01
C ILE A 103 12.09 1.09 -11.05
N ASP A 104 13.40 1.34 -11.06
CA ASP A 104 14.04 2.22 -12.04
C ASP A 104 14.31 1.54 -13.39
N ALA A 105 14.47 0.22 -13.42
CA ALA A 105 14.77 -0.53 -14.65
C ALA A 105 13.67 -0.38 -15.71
N ASP A 106 12.42 -0.14 -15.27
CA ASP A 106 11.29 0.12 -16.15
C ASP A 106 11.20 1.57 -16.68
N LEU A 107 12.01 2.51 -16.16
CA LEU A 107 12.00 3.90 -16.61
C LEU A 107 12.48 4.07 -18.06
N GLU A 108 13.36 3.18 -18.56
CA GLU A 108 13.84 3.20 -19.94
C GLU A 108 12.76 2.74 -20.96
N GLN A 109 11.72 2.04 -20.49
CA GLN A 109 10.62 1.53 -21.31
C GLN A 109 9.28 2.22 -21.00
N GLY A 110 9.17 2.95 -19.90
CA GLY A 110 7.94 3.59 -19.44
C GLY A 110 7.79 5.00 -20.00
N GLY A 111 6.61 5.30 -20.56
CA GLY A 111 6.18 6.64 -20.90
C GLY A 111 6.14 7.58 -19.67
N PRO A 112 5.70 8.83 -19.85
CA PRO A 112 5.58 9.79 -18.76
C PRO A 112 4.69 9.23 -17.65
N ILE A 113 5.08 9.50 -16.39
CA ILE A 113 4.29 9.10 -15.21
C ILE A 113 2.89 9.71 -15.36
N ASP A 114 1.88 8.85 -15.52
CA ASP A 114 0.48 9.30 -15.48
C ASP A 114 0.05 9.42 -14.00
N PRO A 115 -0.12 10.65 -13.49
CA PRO A 115 -0.52 10.85 -12.10
C PRO A 115 -1.97 10.40 -11.81
N HIS A 116 -2.73 10.08 -12.87
CA HIS A 116 -4.09 9.55 -12.78
C HIS A 116 -4.15 8.04 -12.98
N GLY A 117 -3.03 7.40 -13.36
CA GLY A 117 -2.91 5.97 -13.44
C GLY A 117 -2.83 5.36 -12.03
N ALA A 118 -3.73 4.43 -11.71
CA ALA A 118 -3.70 3.69 -10.45
C ALA A 118 -2.75 2.48 -10.48
N ASP A 119 -1.97 2.32 -11.56
CA ASP A 119 -1.00 1.24 -11.69
C ASP A 119 0.03 1.26 -10.54
N PRO A 120 0.18 0.15 -9.80
CA PRO A 120 1.08 0.07 -8.64
C PRO A 120 2.51 0.50 -8.93
N VAL A 121 3.03 0.17 -10.10
CA VAL A 121 4.41 0.51 -10.49
C VAL A 121 4.56 2.02 -10.61
N THR A 122 3.61 2.70 -11.23
CA THR A 122 3.59 4.16 -11.35
C THR A 122 3.52 4.84 -9.97
N VAL A 123 2.67 4.34 -9.08
CA VAL A 123 2.56 4.86 -7.71
C VAL A 123 3.89 4.68 -6.97
N LEU A 124 4.48 3.49 -7.03
CA LEU A 124 5.74 3.19 -6.35
C LEU A 124 6.92 3.99 -6.91
N ARG A 125 6.97 4.23 -8.22
CA ARG A 125 7.95 5.15 -8.83
C ARG A 125 7.86 6.55 -8.26
N PHE A 126 6.64 7.06 -8.13
CA PHE A 126 6.44 8.39 -7.56
C PHE A 126 6.86 8.43 -6.08
N VAL A 127 6.47 7.41 -5.28
CA VAL A 127 6.89 7.26 -3.88
C VAL A 127 8.42 7.28 -3.75
N LYS A 128 9.11 6.54 -4.61
CA LYS A 128 10.58 6.54 -4.66
C LYS A 128 11.14 7.91 -5.02
N SER A 129 10.59 8.56 -6.03
CA SER A 129 11.08 9.86 -6.51
C SER A 129 11.02 10.96 -5.45
N ILE A 130 10.06 10.88 -4.53
CA ILE A 130 9.90 11.84 -3.40
C ILE A 130 10.60 11.37 -2.12
N GLY A 131 11.37 10.26 -2.16
CA GLY A 131 12.14 9.76 -1.02
C GLY A 131 11.28 9.24 0.14
N SER A 132 10.09 8.73 -0.15
CA SER A 132 9.14 8.26 0.88
C SER A 132 8.92 6.75 0.84
N TRP A 133 9.92 5.99 0.37
CA TRP A 133 9.86 4.52 0.29
C TRP A 133 9.83 3.91 1.70
N PRO A 134 8.78 3.11 2.04
CA PRO A 134 8.72 2.43 3.32
C PRO A 134 9.77 1.32 3.43
N ALA A 135 10.20 0.99 4.65
CA ALA A 135 11.17 -0.09 4.88
C ALA A 135 10.67 -1.47 4.39
N LYS A 136 9.35 -1.69 4.38
CA LYS A 136 8.70 -2.89 3.85
C LYS A 136 7.58 -2.50 2.89
N VAL A 137 7.66 -2.97 1.65
CA VAL A 137 6.60 -2.80 0.64
C VAL A 137 6.18 -4.18 0.16
N LEU A 138 4.90 -4.48 0.26
CA LEU A 138 4.30 -5.71 -0.25
C LEU A 138 3.06 -5.37 -1.07
N ILE A 139 2.87 -6.09 -2.18
CA ILE A 139 1.67 -6.01 -2.99
C ILE A 139 0.94 -7.35 -2.86
N VAL A 140 -0.31 -7.31 -2.42
CA VAL A 140 -1.23 -8.45 -2.51
C VAL A 140 -2.06 -8.22 -3.77
N ALA A 141 -1.70 -8.91 -4.83
CA ALA A 141 -2.33 -8.78 -6.14
C ALA A 141 -3.26 -9.95 -6.44
N CYS A 142 -4.30 -9.67 -7.20
CA CYS A 142 -5.24 -10.67 -7.70
C CYS A 142 -5.22 -10.69 -9.24
N GLU A 143 -5.13 -11.89 -9.84
CA GLU A 143 -5.32 -12.05 -11.29
C GLU A 143 -6.75 -11.70 -11.66
N PRO A 144 -6.99 -10.67 -12.48
CA PRO A 144 -8.34 -10.31 -12.93
C PRO A 144 -8.84 -11.25 -14.03
N GLU A 145 -10.14 -11.34 -14.19
CA GLU A 145 -10.77 -11.88 -15.40
C GLU A 145 -10.78 -10.82 -16.50
N THR A 146 -11.14 -9.57 -16.13
CA THR A 146 -11.11 -8.40 -17.00
C THR A 146 -10.99 -7.12 -16.17
N VAL A 147 -10.30 -6.13 -16.74
CA VAL A 147 -10.16 -4.76 -16.17
C VAL A 147 -10.60 -3.68 -17.16
N ASP A 148 -11.06 -4.07 -18.33
CA ASP A 148 -11.42 -3.15 -19.42
C ASP A 148 -12.95 -2.96 -19.58
N GLU A 149 -13.75 -3.70 -18.79
CA GLU A 149 -15.21 -3.62 -18.82
C GLU A 149 -15.71 -2.56 -17.83
N PHE A 150 -16.53 -1.63 -18.34
CA PHE A 150 -17.21 -0.66 -17.48
C PHE A 150 -18.40 -1.33 -16.78
N GLU A 151 -18.10 -1.90 -15.61
CA GLU A 151 -19.08 -2.61 -14.77
C GLU A 151 -18.69 -2.44 -13.29
N ILE A 152 -19.69 -2.24 -12.44
CA ILE A 152 -19.48 -2.17 -10.98
C ILE A 152 -19.57 -3.57 -10.40
N GLY A 153 -18.54 -3.96 -9.65
CA GLY A 153 -18.46 -5.26 -8.99
C GLY A 153 -17.37 -6.13 -9.61
N LEU A 154 -17.01 -7.18 -8.90
CA LEU A 154 -15.98 -8.13 -9.30
C LEU A 154 -16.59 -9.30 -10.06
N SER A 155 -15.82 -9.96 -10.93
CA SER A 155 -16.14 -11.27 -11.46
C SER A 155 -16.25 -12.32 -10.33
N ASP A 156 -16.97 -13.41 -10.56
CA ASP A 156 -17.18 -14.43 -9.53
C ASP A 156 -15.86 -15.02 -9.01
N SER A 157 -14.92 -15.24 -9.90
CA SER A 157 -13.59 -15.77 -9.57
C SER A 157 -12.78 -14.85 -8.68
N VAL A 158 -12.78 -13.55 -8.99
CA VAL A 158 -12.06 -12.52 -8.22
C VAL A 158 -12.77 -12.24 -6.90
N ASN A 159 -14.11 -12.17 -6.92
CA ASN A 159 -14.89 -11.98 -5.70
C ASN A 159 -14.68 -13.12 -4.68
N ALA A 160 -14.56 -14.37 -5.15
CA ALA A 160 -14.27 -15.52 -4.29
C ALA A 160 -12.88 -15.45 -3.61
N SER A 161 -11.93 -14.66 -4.14
CA SER A 161 -10.59 -14.53 -3.58
C SER A 161 -10.47 -13.43 -2.51
N VAL A 162 -11.47 -12.57 -2.36
CA VAL A 162 -11.41 -11.42 -1.43
C VAL A 162 -11.14 -11.85 0.01
N ASP A 163 -11.81 -12.90 0.50
CA ASP A 163 -11.60 -13.37 1.88
C ASP A 163 -10.20 -13.92 2.10
N LYS A 164 -9.68 -14.65 1.14
CA LYS A 164 -8.32 -15.18 1.20
C LYS A 164 -7.28 -14.05 1.13
N ALA A 165 -7.53 -12.99 0.38
CA ALA A 165 -6.66 -11.82 0.37
C ALA A 165 -6.61 -11.14 1.74
N ILE A 166 -7.74 -11.06 2.46
CA ILE A 166 -7.80 -10.54 3.83
C ILE A 166 -6.96 -11.42 4.78
N GLU A 167 -7.08 -12.75 4.68
CA GLU A 167 -6.26 -13.67 5.46
C GLU A 167 -4.76 -13.47 5.21
N MET A 168 -4.36 -13.28 3.94
CA MET A 168 -2.97 -13.00 3.58
C MET A 168 -2.49 -11.67 4.20
N VAL A 169 -3.30 -10.62 4.16
CA VAL A 169 -2.98 -9.34 4.81
C VAL A 169 -2.80 -9.51 6.32
N ASP A 170 -3.66 -10.30 6.98
CA ASP A 170 -3.54 -10.57 8.42
C ASP A 170 -2.23 -11.27 8.76
N GLU A 171 -1.80 -12.22 7.95
CA GLU A 171 -0.52 -12.91 8.13
C GLU A 171 0.66 -11.96 7.92
N ILE A 172 0.59 -11.11 6.90
CA ILE A 172 1.61 -10.09 6.64
C ILE A 172 1.74 -9.14 7.84
N ILE A 173 0.62 -8.63 8.36
CA ILE A 173 0.62 -7.74 9.53
C ILE A 173 1.24 -8.43 10.74
N LYS A 174 0.85 -9.67 11.03
CA LYS A 174 1.44 -10.46 12.13
C LYS A 174 2.97 -10.57 11.99
N ASN A 175 3.47 -10.84 10.78
CA ASN A 175 4.89 -10.98 10.51
C ASN A 175 5.62 -9.64 10.69
N ILE A 176 5.08 -8.53 10.15
CA ILE A 176 5.67 -7.19 10.31
C ILE A 176 5.81 -6.81 11.79
N TYR A 177 4.82 -7.12 12.62
CA TYR A 177 4.85 -6.80 14.05
C TYR A 177 5.61 -7.82 14.90
N ALA A 178 5.88 -9.03 14.40
CA ALA A 178 6.72 -10.03 15.05
C ALA A 178 8.23 -9.77 14.87
N GLU A 179 8.62 -9.12 13.79
CA GLU A 179 10.00 -8.68 13.53
C GLU A 179 10.37 -7.56 14.51
N LYS A 180 11.37 -7.82 15.38
CA LYS A 180 11.86 -6.88 16.41
C LYS A 180 12.91 -5.94 15.86
#